data_856168f28a655e5a65e37b301593c516
#
_entry.id   856168f28a655e5a65e37b301593c516
#
_cell.length_a   1.000
_cell.length_b   1.000
_cell.length_c   1.000
_cell.angle_alpha   90.00
_cell.angle_beta   90.00
_cell.angle_gamma   90.00
#
_symmetry.space_group_name_H-M   'P 1'
#
loop_
_entity.id
_entity.type
_entity.pdbx_description
1 polymer ?
#
loop_
_entity_poly.entity_id
_entity_poly.type
_entity_poly.pdbx_seq_one_letter_code
_entity_poly.pdbx_strand_id
1 'polypeptide(L)'
;MQPIDYAHATGYWPDGWAGTEVEFTCSLPAGTKHIRVIFEKTPHIGNLLVFVTVNGLSIRRQVMASEIFFVDVPLSGNAHTATVSVVSEGAFVPQEQGIGNDSRTLSYRLRGVEARFAGE
;
A
#
# COMPACT_ATOMS: atom_id res chain seq x y z
N MET A 1 4.62 17.67 -1.39
CA MET A 1 4.00 16.36 -0.99
C MET A 1 3.22 16.55 0.30
N GLN A 2 2.13 15.84 0.47
CA GLN A 2 1.29 15.92 1.66
C GLN A 2 0.89 14.52 2.10
N PRO A 3 1.20 14.11 3.35
CA PRO A 3 0.67 12.87 3.91
C PRO A 3 -0.85 12.88 3.92
N ILE A 4 -1.45 11.74 3.65
CA ILE A 4 -2.91 11.58 3.61
C ILE A 4 -3.31 10.56 4.66
N ASP A 5 -4.33 10.90 5.46
CA ASP A 5 -5.02 9.94 6.28
C ASP A 5 -5.97 9.12 5.41
N TYR A 6 -6.08 7.86 5.71
CA TYR A 6 -6.98 6.97 4.99
C TYR A 6 -7.97 6.33 5.96
N ALA A 7 -9.21 6.23 5.50
CA ALA A 7 -10.34 5.76 6.29
C ALA A 7 -10.92 4.47 5.70
N HIS A 8 -11.73 3.79 6.49
CA HIS A 8 -12.43 2.57 6.07
C HIS A 8 -11.48 1.51 5.53
N ALA A 9 -10.31 1.39 6.17
CA ALA A 9 -9.30 0.44 5.73
C ALA A 9 -9.69 -0.98 6.12
N THR A 10 -9.60 -1.90 5.14
CA THR A 10 -9.75 -3.34 5.34
C THR A 10 -8.46 -4.04 4.96
N GLY A 11 -8.14 -5.15 5.63
CA GLY A 11 -6.93 -5.92 5.36
C GLY A 11 -5.65 -5.29 5.90
N TYR A 12 -5.76 -4.29 6.75
CA TYR A 12 -4.68 -3.52 7.34
C TYR A 12 -4.91 -3.40 8.84
N TRP A 13 -3.84 -3.55 9.61
CA TRP A 13 -3.88 -3.51 11.08
C TRP A 13 -3.18 -2.27 11.63
N PRO A 14 -3.58 -1.81 12.84
CA PRO A 14 -2.98 -0.61 13.44
C PRO A 14 -1.47 -0.70 13.69
N ASP A 15 -0.90 -1.90 13.76
CA ASP A 15 0.54 -2.09 13.93
C ASP A 15 1.34 -1.90 12.64
N GLY A 16 0.67 -1.58 11.53
CA GLY A 16 1.30 -1.31 10.25
C GLY A 16 1.34 -2.48 9.28
N TRP A 17 1.05 -3.69 9.75
CA TRP A 17 1.04 -4.85 8.87
C TRP A 17 -0.21 -4.87 7.99
N ALA A 18 -0.04 -5.36 6.78
CA ALA A 18 -1.10 -5.53 5.79
C ALA A 18 -1.15 -6.97 5.29
N GLY A 19 -2.34 -7.44 4.94
CA GLY A 19 -2.56 -8.72 4.29
C GLY A 19 -2.43 -8.60 2.76
N THR A 20 -2.89 -9.62 2.05
CA THR A 20 -2.79 -9.69 0.58
C THR A 20 -3.85 -8.85 -0.14
N GLU A 21 -4.88 -8.40 0.56
CA GLU A 21 -5.93 -7.55 -0.01
C GLU A 21 -6.21 -6.42 0.96
N VAL A 22 -5.89 -5.20 0.54
CA VAL A 22 -6.10 -3.97 1.31
C VAL A 22 -6.94 -3.01 0.49
N GLU A 23 -7.92 -2.39 1.13
CA GLU A 23 -8.70 -1.33 0.50
C GLU A 23 -8.92 -0.20 1.49
N PHE A 24 -8.81 1.03 1.01
CA PHE A 24 -9.12 2.20 1.81
C PHE A 24 -9.55 3.37 0.92
N THR A 25 -10.15 4.37 1.55
CA THR A 25 -10.54 5.61 0.89
C THR A 25 -9.80 6.78 1.53
N CYS A 26 -9.54 7.80 0.74
CA CYS A 26 -8.92 9.02 1.24
C CYS A 26 -9.50 10.26 0.53
N SER A 27 -9.49 11.38 1.26
CA SER A 27 -9.81 12.69 0.71
C SER A 27 -8.55 13.29 0.12
N LEU A 28 -8.67 13.92 -1.03
CA LEU A 28 -7.54 14.46 -1.78
C LEU A 28 -7.48 15.97 -1.65
N PRO A 29 -6.30 16.54 -1.30
CA PRO A 29 -6.08 17.97 -1.40
C PRO A 29 -6.25 18.46 -2.84
N ALA A 30 -6.69 19.71 -3.00
CA ALA A 30 -6.78 20.32 -4.33
C ALA A 30 -5.41 20.28 -5.02
N GLY A 31 -5.41 19.95 -6.31
CA GLY A 31 -4.18 19.91 -7.11
C GLY A 31 -3.40 18.60 -7.04
N THR A 32 -3.90 17.60 -6.35
CA THR A 32 -3.26 16.28 -6.30
C THR A 32 -3.18 15.66 -7.70
N LYS A 33 -1.98 15.27 -8.12
CA LYS A 33 -1.73 14.66 -9.43
C LYS A 33 -1.46 13.17 -9.37
N HIS A 34 -0.87 12.70 -8.27
CA HIS A 34 -0.56 11.29 -8.04
C HIS A 34 -0.88 10.94 -6.61
N ILE A 35 -1.21 9.68 -6.40
CA ILE A 35 -1.20 9.07 -5.07
C ILE A 35 0.05 8.21 -4.97
N ARG A 36 0.85 8.45 -3.94
CA ARG A 36 2.01 7.61 -3.63
C ARG A 36 1.68 6.72 -2.44
N VAL A 37 1.73 5.41 -2.66
CA VAL A 37 1.58 4.42 -1.58
C VAL A 37 2.97 3.91 -1.23
N ILE A 38 3.31 3.94 0.06
CA ILE A 38 4.64 3.61 0.56
C ILE A 38 4.57 2.30 1.34
N PHE A 39 5.43 1.37 0.96
CA PHE A 39 5.48 0.01 1.48
C PHE A 39 6.85 -0.31 2.07
N GLU A 40 6.86 -1.28 2.96
CA GLU A 40 8.11 -1.92 3.39
C GLU A 40 8.00 -3.41 3.17
N LYS A 41 8.89 -3.96 2.32
CA LYS A 41 9.08 -5.39 2.19
C LYS A 41 10.07 -5.85 3.25
N THR A 42 9.68 -6.87 4.04
CA THR A 42 10.53 -7.46 5.05
C THR A 42 11.20 -8.74 4.54
N PRO A 43 12.24 -9.26 5.21
CA PRO A 43 12.93 -10.47 4.76
C PRO A 43 12.14 -11.77 4.95
N HIS A 44 10.92 -11.71 5.51
CA HIS A 44 10.10 -12.89 5.76
C HIS A 44 9.59 -13.57 4.48
N ILE A 45 9.56 -12.84 3.37
CA ILE A 45 9.21 -13.35 2.04
C ILE A 45 10.30 -13.00 1.04
N GLY A 46 10.52 -13.87 0.05
CA GLY A 46 11.57 -13.66 -0.94
C GLY A 46 11.19 -12.68 -2.04
N ASN A 47 9.91 -12.65 -2.41
CA ASN A 47 9.41 -11.88 -3.54
C ASN A 47 8.05 -11.29 -3.17
N LEU A 48 7.89 -10.01 -3.43
CA LEU A 48 6.64 -9.28 -3.23
C LEU A 48 6.21 -8.64 -4.54
N LEU A 49 5.02 -8.97 -4.99
CA LEU A 49 4.39 -8.34 -6.15
C LEU A 49 3.15 -7.60 -5.66
N VAL A 50 3.06 -6.31 -5.95
CA VAL A 50 1.91 -5.49 -5.59
C VAL A 50 1.23 -4.93 -6.83
N PHE A 51 -0.11 -4.91 -6.78
CA PHE A 51 -0.98 -4.26 -7.76
C PHE A 51 -1.72 -3.16 -7.01
N VAL A 52 -1.41 -1.92 -7.32
CA VAL A 52 -2.04 -0.76 -6.67
C VAL A 52 -3.03 -0.14 -7.66
N THR A 53 -4.29 -0.13 -7.28
CA THR A 53 -5.37 0.42 -8.10
C THR A 53 -5.93 1.65 -7.41
N VAL A 54 -5.93 2.77 -8.11
CA VAL A 54 -6.52 4.02 -7.63
C VAL A 54 -7.54 4.49 -8.66
N ASN A 55 -8.79 4.61 -8.25
CA ASN A 55 -9.89 5.05 -9.11
C ASN A 55 -9.91 4.34 -10.48
N GLY A 56 -9.65 3.03 -10.47
CA GLY A 56 -9.69 2.18 -11.65
C GLY A 56 -8.38 2.04 -12.44
N LEU A 57 -7.34 2.80 -12.12
CA LEU A 57 -6.04 2.67 -12.77
C LEU A 57 -5.09 1.83 -11.89
N SER A 58 -4.52 0.78 -12.47
CA SER A 58 -3.64 -0.15 -11.75
C SER A 58 -2.19 0.00 -12.19
N ILE A 59 -1.30 0.03 -11.21
CA ILE A 59 0.16 -0.02 -11.39
C ILE A 59 0.69 -1.24 -10.66
N ARG A 60 1.58 -1.97 -11.33
CA ARG A 60 2.22 -3.18 -10.81
C ARG A 60 3.66 -2.90 -10.45
N ARG A 61 4.12 -3.45 -9.31
CA ARG A 61 5.54 -3.42 -8.96
C ARG A 61 5.96 -4.72 -8.27
N GLN A 62 7.13 -5.24 -8.65
CA GLN A 62 7.74 -6.40 -8.06
C GLN A 62 9.01 -6.00 -7.31
N VAL A 63 9.17 -6.48 -6.08
CA VAL A 63 10.30 -6.15 -5.22
C VAL A 63 10.87 -7.44 -4.63
N MET A 64 12.17 -7.65 -4.78
CA MET A 64 12.86 -8.83 -4.24
C MET A 64 13.72 -8.48 -3.05
N ALA A 65 14.31 -7.29 -3.01
CA ALA A 65 15.11 -6.82 -1.89
C ALA A 65 14.22 -6.35 -0.73
N SER A 66 14.66 -6.58 0.52
CA SER A 66 13.98 -6.05 1.69
C SER A 66 14.30 -4.56 1.80
N GLU A 67 13.30 -3.74 1.51
CA GLU A 67 13.46 -2.28 1.41
C GLU A 67 12.13 -1.57 1.57
N ILE A 68 12.21 -0.26 1.80
CA ILE A 68 11.07 0.64 1.67
C ILE A 68 10.99 1.05 0.21
N PHE A 69 9.81 0.92 -0.39
CA PHE A 69 9.56 1.30 -1.78
C PHE A 69 8.20 1.97 -1.90
N PHE A 70 7.95 2.57 -3.06
CA PHE A 70 6.66 3.21 -3.29
C PHE A 70 6.12 2.88 -4.67
N VAL A 71 4.82 3.10 -4.83
CA VAL A 71 4.11 3.04 -6.10
C VAL A 71 3.35 4.34 -6.26
N ASP A 72 3.60 5.04 -7.37
CA ASP A 72 2.88 6.26 -7.74
C ASP A 72 1.81 5.91 -8.76
N VAL A 73 0.57 6.28 -8.46
CA VAL A 73 -0.55 6.10 -9.38
C VAL A 73 -1.07 7.46 -9.80
N PRO A 74 -1.00 7.81 -11.09
CA PRO A 74 -1.51 9.09 -11.56
C PRO A 74 -3.04 9.16 -11.45
N LEU A 75 -3.53 10.37 -11.18
CA LEU A 75 -4.95 10.67 -11.14
C LEU A 75 -5.35 11.37 -12.42
N SER A 76 -6.53 11.04 -12.95
CA SER A 76 -7.12 11.74 -14.07
C SER A 76 -8.14 12.77 -13.57
N GLY A 77 -8.11 13.98 -14.14
CA GLY A 77 -9.06 15.04 -13.81
C GLY A 77 -8.84 15.63 -12.42
N ASN A 78 -9.91 16.18 -11.86
CA ASN A 78 -9.92 16.84 -10.57
C ASN A 78 -10.63 15.97 -9.53
N ALA A 79 -10.04 14.83 -9.18
CA ALA A 79 -10.62 13.95 -8.19
C ALA A 79 -10.52 14.57 -6.79
N HIS A 80 -11.59 14.45 -6.00
CA HIS A 80 -11.64 14.91 -4.61
C HIS A 80 -11.45 13.76 -3.62
N THR A 81 -11.66 12.54 -4.07
CA THR A 81 -11.51 11.33 -3.26
C THR A 81 -10.81 10.26 -4.08
N ALA A 82 -10.16 9.35 -3.40
CA ALA A 82 -9.57 8.17 -4.01
C ALA A 82 -9.99 6.92 -3.27
N THR A 83 -10.34 5.90 -4.04
CA THR A 83 -10.45 4.53 -3.54
C THR A 83 -9.19 3.80 -3.95
N VAL A 84 -8.43 3.32 -2.98
CA VAL A 84 -7.17 2.64 -3.19
C VAL A 84 -7.33 1.17 -2.84
N SER A 85 -6.96 0.30 -3.76
CA SER A 85 -6.95 -1.14 -3.56
C SER A 85 -5.53 -1.65 -3.80
N VAL A 86 -5.01 -2.46 -2.89
CA VAL A 86 -3.73 -3.12 -3.06
C VAL A 86 -3.92 -4.62 -2.96
N VAL A 87 -3.62 -5.32 -4.04
CA VAL A 87 -3.57 -6.77 -4.07
C VAL A 87 -2.12 -7.18 -4.16
N SER A 88 -1.68 -8.11 -3.32
CA SER A 88 -0.30 -8.54 -3.33
C SER A 88 -0.17 -10.06 -3.45
N GLU A 89 0.96 -10.49 -4.02
CA GLU A 89 1.43 -11.87 -4.00
C GLU A 89 2.70 -11.91 -3.19
N GLY A 90 2.79 -12.86 -2.28
CA GLY A 90 3.85 -12.97 -1.29
C GLY A 90 3.30 -12.68 0.10
N ALA A 91 3.26 -13.72 0.93
CA ALA A 91 2.71 -13.62 2.27
C ALA A 91 3.35 -14.67 3.18
N PHE A 92 3.25 -14.45 4.48
CA PHE A 92 3.70 -15.39 5.49
C PHE A 92 2.79 -15.33 6.72
N VAL A 93 2.83 -16.39 7.50
CA VAL A 93 2.16 -16.44 8.81
C VAL A 93 3.25 -16.59 9.86
N PRO A 94 3.48 -15.61 10.75
CA PRO A 94 4.58 -15.67 11.71
C PRO A 94 4.58 -16.95 12.55
N GLN A 95 3.41 -17.39 13.00
CA GLN A 95 3.28 -18.62 13.79
C GLN A 95 3.80 -19.85 13.02
N GLU A 96 3.53 -19.93 11.73
CA GLU A 96 3.96 -21.05 10.88
C GLU A 96 5.47 -21.03 10.63
N GLN A 97 6.10 -19.85 10.71
CA GLN A 97 7.54 -19.69 10.56
C GLN A 97 8.30 -19.76 11.89
N GLY A 98 7.61 -20.06 12.99
CA GLY A 98 8.23 -20.10 14.30
C GLY A 98 8.58 -18.73 14.88
N ILE A 99 7.95 -17.66 14.39
CA ILE A 99 8.18 -16.28 14.80
C ILE A 99 7.03 -15.83 15.71
N GLY A 100 6.95 -16.39 16.92
CA GLY A 100 5.90 -16.04 17.87
C GLY A 100 4.54 -16.69 17.58
N ASN A 101 3.47 -16.10 18.08
CA ASN A 101 2.10 -16.68 18.06
C ASN A 101 1.14 -15.96 17.11
N ASP A 102 1.62 -15.07 16.28
CA ASP A 102 0.79 -14.33 15.34
C ASP A 102 0.32 -15.25 14.22
N SER A 103 -0.99 -15.47 14.13
CA SER A 103 -1.62 -16.36 13.14
C SER A 103 -2.16 -15.62 11.91
N ARG A 104 -1.94 -14.31 11.83
CA ARG A 104 -2.39 -13.52 10.68
C ARG A 104 -1.56 -13.86 9.45
N THR A 105 -2.18 -13.77 8.28
CA THR A 105 -1.46 -13.79 6.99
C THR A 105 -0.99 -12.39 6.69
N LEU A 106 0.33 -12.18 6.69
CA LEU A 106 0.95 -10.87 6.51
C LEU A 106 1.73 -10.82 5.21
N SER A 107 1.71 -9.69 4.53
CA SER A 107 2.40 -9.50 3.25
C SER A 107 3.51 -8.46 3.35
N TYR A 108 3.18 -7.24 3.73
CA TYR A 108 4.10 -6.11 3.82
C TYR A 108 3.67 -5.18 4.96
N ARG A 109 4.51 -4.21 5.27
CA ARG A 109 4.10 -3.11 6.15
C ARG A 109 3.70 -1.93 5.28
N LEU A 110 2.53 -1.36 5.57
CA LEU A 110 2.07 -0.14 4.92
C LEU A 110 2.62 1.05 5.71
N ARG A 111 3.49 1.85 5.06
CA ARG A 111 4.22 2.92 5.73
C ARG A 111 3.52 4.26 5.62
N GLY A 112 2.71 4.47 4.60
CA GLY A 112 1.97 5.69 4.43
C GLY A 112 1.41 5.89 3.04
N VAL A 113 0.64 6.95 2.90
CA VAL A 113 0.04 7.38 1.65
C VAL A 113 0.26 8.88 1.53
N GLU A 114 0.68 9.35 0.36
CA GLU A 114 0.97 10.76 0.11
C GLU A 114 0.25 11.25 -1.12
N ALA A 115 -0.26 12.49 -1.05
CA ALA A 115 -0.67 13.24 -2.23
C ALA A 115 0.57 13.89 -2.84
N ARG A 116 0.73 13.73 -4.14
CA ARG A 116 1.85 14.33 -4.90
C ARG A 116 1.26 15.34 -5.88
N PHE A 117 1.93 16.49 -5.98
CA PHE A 117 1.47 17.62 -6.79
C PHE A 117 2.35 17.77 -8.03
N ALA A 118 1.92 18.63 -8.97
CA ALA A 118 2.70 18.90 -10.17
C ALA A 118 4.11 19.39 -9.82
N GLY A 119 5.12 18.87 -10.51
CA GLY A 119 6.52 19.22 -10.28
C GLY A 119 7.22 18.48 -9.15
N GLU A 120 6.55 17.54 -8.53
CA GLU A 120 7.17 16.71 -7.49
C GLU A 120 7.68 15.37 -8.02
#